data_ad52aba44ab31e308d931ec4324a58fe
#
_entry.id   ad52aba44ab31e308d931ec4324a58fe
#
_cell.length_a   1.000
_cell.length_b   1.000
_cell.length_c   1.000
_cell.angle_alpha   90.00
_cell.angle_beta   90.00
_cell.angle_gamma   90.00
#
_symmetry.space_group_name_H-M   'P 1'
#
loop_
_entity.id
_entity.type
_entity.pdbx_description
1 polymer ?
#
loop_
_entity_poly.entity_id
_entity_poly.type
_entity_poly.pdbx_seq_one_letter_code
_entity_poly.pdbx_strand_id
1 'polypeptide(L)'
;MHDHVHTIHRDLKPDNILFNSQTAEIKVTDFTEARAEMTEGVRMFDSAGTPCFTAPECHVVAKEGYLPKPTDIWSFGVCLYTYVYDGKLPFYGQSELEI
;
A
#
# COMPACT_ATOMS: atom_id res chain seq x y z
N MET A 1 -11.47 6.45 -0.94
CA MET A 1 -10.41 7.20 -0.25
C MET A 1 -9.66 8.13 -1.20
N HIS A 2 -9.10 7.60 -2.30
CA HIS A 2 -8.34 8.42 -3.25
C HIS A 2 -9.15 9.57 -3.86
N ASP A 3 -10.37 9.27 -4.32
CA ASP A 3 -11.14 10.23 -5.11
C ASP A 3 -12.03 11.14 -4.28
N HIS A 4 -12.37 10.74 -3.05
CA HIS A 4 -13.28 11.51 -2.20
C HIS A 4 -12.54 12.41 -1.20
N VAL A 5 -11.48 11.89 -0.57
CA VAL A 5 -10.74 12.63 0.43
C VAL A 5 -9.30 12.91 0.02
N HIS A 6 -8.93 12.57 -1.20
CA HIS A 6 -7.61 12.83 -1.77
C HIS A 6 -6.48 12.38 -0.85
N THR A 7 -6.64 11.21 -0.24
CA THR A 7 -5.70 10.66 0.73
C THR A 7 -5.16 9.33 0.22
N ILE A 8 -3.87 9.10 0.41
CA ILE A 8 -3.22 7.82 0.14
C ILE A 8 -2.82 7.19 1.46
N HIS A 9 -2.90 5.86 1.54
CA HIS A 9 -2.61 5.13 2.78
C HIS A 9 -1.12 4.88 2.97
N ARG A 10 -0.44 4.34 1.98
CA ARG A 10 0.99 4.08 1.93
C ARG A 10 1.46 2.86 2.71
N ASP A 11 0.58 2.17 3.44
CA ASP A 11 0.95 0.95 4.17
C ASP A 11 -0.19 -0.06 4.18
N LEU A 12 -0.80 -0.30 3.01
CA LEU A 12 -1.86 -1.30 2.89
C LEU A 12 -1.27 -2.70 2.97
N LYS A 13 -1.76 -3.48 3.94
CA LYS A 13 -1.39 -4.88 4.16
C LYS A 13 -2.51 -5.53 4.97
N PRO A 14 -2.57 -6.87 5.02
CA PRO A 14 -3.65 -7.56 5.77
C PRO A 14 -3.75 -7.13 7.22
N ASP A 15 -2.64 -6.81 7.87
CA ASP A 15 -2.62 -6.36 9.27
C ASP A 15 -3.42 -5.07 9.48
N ASN A 16 -3.54 -4.25 8.44
CA ASN A 16 -4.22 -2.97 8.49
C ASN A 16 -5.62 -3.01 7.90
N ILE A 17 -6.15 -4.21 7.64
CA ILE A 17 -7.49 -4.41 7.10
C ILE A 17 -8.28 -5.25 8.10
N LEU A 18 -9.35 -4.67 8.62
CA LEU A 18 -10.21 -5.31 9.60
C LEU A 18 -11.51 -5.77 8.95
N PHE A 19 -11.97 -6.95 9.34
CA PHE A 19 -13.20 -7.55 8.83
C PHE A 19 -14.14 -7.87 9.98
N ASN A 20 -15.40 -7.40 9.88
CA ASN A 20 -16.44 -7.74 10.82
C ASN A 20 -17.31 -8.86 10.22
N SER A 21 -17.19 -10.08 10.74
CA SER A 21 -17.87 -11.24 10.21
C SER A 21 -19.38 -11.20 10.41
N GLN A 22 -19.86 -10.42 11.39
CA GLN A 22 -21.30 -10.30 11.65
C GLN A 22 -22.00 -9.38 10.65
N THR A 23 -21.34 -8.30 10.26
CA THR A 23 -21.90 -7.30 9.34
C THR A 23 -21.32 -7.39 7.94
N ALA A 24 -20.28 -8.19 7.74
CA ALA A 24 -19.51 -8.29 6.49
C ALA A 24 -18.86 -6.96 6.08
N GLU A 25 -18.57 -6.10 7.05
CA GLU A 25 -17.91 -4.83 6.78
C GLU A 25 -16.40 -4.96 6.83
N ILE A 26 -15.73 -4.20 5.97
CA ILE A 26 -14.27 -4.12 5.90
C ILE A 26 -13.85 -2.70 6.23
N LYS A 27 -12.85 -2.54 7.10
CA LYS A 27 -12.30 -1.24 7.44
C LYS A 27 -10.78 -1.27 7.32
N VAL A 28 -10.23 -0.20 6.74
CA VAL A 28 -8.79 0.02 6.69
C VAL A 28 -8.39 0.84 7.90
N THR A 29 -7.29 0.47 8.54
CA THR A 29 -6.80 1.13 9.75
C THR A 29 -5.33 1.49 9.60
N ASP A 30 -4.77 2.15 10.61
CA ASP A 30 -3.36 2.58 10.70
C ASP A 30 -2.98 3.54 9.58
N PHE A 31 -3.33 4.80 9.78
CA PHE A 31 -3.02 5.88 8.84
C PHE A 31 -1.75 6.64 9.21
N THR A 32 -0.84 6.00 9.95
CA THR A 32 0.43 6.61 10.38
C THR A 32 1.24 7.15 9.20
N GLU A 33 1.29 6.39 8.09
CA GLU A 33 2.05 6.77 6.90
C GLU A 33 1.19 7.49 5.85
N ALA A 34 -0.09 7.75 6.14
CA ALA A 34 -0.99 8.36 5.18
C ALA A 34 -0.62 9.82 4.88
N ARG A 35 -0.93 10.23 3.67
CA ARG A 35 -0.79 11.63 3.24
C ARG A 35 -2.10 12.12 2.67
N ALA A 36 -2.55 13.28 3.14
CA ALA A 36 -3.81 13.88 2.73
C ALA A 36 -3.59 14.94 1.64
N GLU A 37 -4.70 15.42 1.10
CA GLU A 37 -4.71 16.50 0.10
C GLU A 37 -3.93 16.16 -1.16
N MET A 38 -3.91 14.87 -1.53
CA MET A 38 -3.23 14.42 -2.74
C MET A 38 -4.13 14.64 -3.95
N THR A 39 -3.70 15.53 -4.83
CA THR A 39 -4.37 15.74 -6.12
C THR A 39 -3.66 14.97 -7.21
N GLU A 40 -4.35 14.78 -8.33
CA GLU A 40 -3.79 14.02 -9.43
C GLU A 40 -2.53 14.70 -9.97
N GLY A 41 -1.50 13.90 -10.26
CA GLY A 41 -0.23 14.39 -10.77
C GLY A 41 0.79 14.77 -9.71
N VAL A 42 0.41 14.83 -8.44
CA VAL A 42 1.37 15.10 -7.36
C VAL A 42 2.26 13.88 -7.16
N ARG A 43 3.57 14.12 -7.06
CA ARG A 43 4.54 13.04 -6.91
C ARG A 43 5.15 13.04 -5.52
N MET A 44 5.54 11.83 -5.07
CA MET A 44 6.20 11.61 -3.78
C MET A 44 7.66 11.29 -4.00
N PHE A 45 8.50 11.63 -3.00
CA PHE A 45 9.95 11.45 -3.08
C PHE A 45 10.51 10.67 -1.90
N ASP A 46 9.66 10.24 -0.98
CA ASP A 46 10.08 9.43 0.17
C ASP A 46 9.46 8.04 0.09
N SER A 47 10.08 7.08 0.78
CA SER A 47 9.59 5.72 0.85
C SER A 47 8.89 5.49 2.17
N ALA A 48 7.82 4.68 2.13
CA ALA A 48 7.06 4.31 3.32
C ALA A 48 6.43 2.94 3.11
N GLY A 49 5.93 2.34 4.20
CA GLY A 49 5.21 1.10 4.15
C GLY A 49 6.07 -0.12 4.48
N THR A 50 5.47 -1.28 4.31
CA THR A 50 6.09 -2.58 4.59
C THR A 50 6.63 -3.17 3.29
N PRO A 51 7.95 -3.49 3.20
CA PRO A 51 8.59 -3.82 1.91
C PRO A 51 7.87 -4.84 1.04
N CYS A 52 7.37 -5.95 1.63
CA CYS A 52 6.71 -7.00 0.85
C CYS A 52 5.42 -6.54 0.19
N PHE A 53 4.82 -5.46 0.66
CA PHE A 53 3.56 -4.91 0.14
C PHE A 53 3.77 -3.61 -0.63
N THR A 54 4.99 -3.12 -0.71
CA THR A 54 5.31 -1.83 -1.29
C THR A 54 5.64 -1.97 -2.78
N ALA A 55 5.09 -1.06 -3.59
CA ALA A 55 5.32 -1.06 -5.03
C ALA A 55 6.81 -0.86 -5.36
N PRO A 56 7.29 -1.43 -6.47
CA PRO A 56 8.72 -1.36 -6.83
C PRO A 56 9.26 0.07 -6.91
N GLU A 57 8.50 1.01 -7.44
CA GLU A 57 8.92 2.40 -7.58
C GLU A 57 9.14 3.10 -6.24
N CYS A 58 8.60 2.54 -5.15
CA CYS A 58 8.83 3.06 -3.80
C CYS A 58 10.13 2.55 -3.18
N HIS A 59 10.62 1.40 -3.64
CA HIS A 59 11.89 0.84 -3.14
C HIS A 59 13.09 1.62 -3.71
N VAL A 60 12.96 2.08 -4.95
CA VAL A 60 14.00 2.86 -5.61
C VAL A 60 13.35 4.16 -6.10
N VAL A 61 13.31 5.15 -5.21
CA VAL A 61 12.69 6.43 -5.54
C VAL A 61 13.59 7.17 -6.54
N ALA A 62 13.06 7.37 -7.75
CA ALA A 62 13.78 8.07 -8.81
C ALA A 62 13.79 9.59 -8.56
N LYS A 63 14.61 10.31 -9.33
CA LYS A 63 14.71 11.75 -9.23
C LYS A 63 13.37 12.44 -9.48
N GLU A 64 12.55 11.89 -10.35
CA GLU A 64 11.22 12.41 -10.68
C GLU A 64 10.16 12.03 -9.63
N GLY A 65 10.51 11.18 -8.67
CA GLY A 65 9.55 10.67 -7.68
C GLY A 65 8.62 9.62 -8.27
N TYR A 66 7.53 9.33 -7.56
CA TYR A 66 6.53 8.36 -8.00
C TYR A 66 5.11 8.89 -7.75
N LEU A 67 4.15 8.36 -8.51
CA LEU A 67 2.74 8.69 -8.32
C LEU A 67 2.18 7.84 -7.18
N PRO A 68 1.59 8.45 -6.14
CA PRO A 68 1.21 7.73 -4.93
C PRO A 68 0.00 6.81 -5.07
N LYS A 69 -1.03 7.21 -5.83
CA LYS A 69 -2.24 6.38 -5.93
C LYS A 69 -1.98 4.99 -6.51
N PRO A 70 -1.20 4.84 -7.61
CA PRO A 70 -0.87 3.50 -8.11
C PRO A 70 -0.12 2.64 -7.10
N THR A 71 0.66 3.23 -6.19
CA THR A 71 1.39 2.46 -5.18
C THR A 71 0.44 1.81 -4.18
N ASP A 72 -0.65 2.49 -3.79
CA ASP A 72 -1.69 1.89 -2.96
C ASP A 72 -2.40 0.73 -3.68
N ILE A 73 -2.64 0.88 -4.97
CA ILE A 73 -3.26 -0.17 -5.78
C ILE A 73 -2.36 -1.41 -5.85
N TRP A 74 -1.05 -1.23 -6.00
CA TRP A 74 -0.09 -2.33 -5.94
C TRP A 74 -0.19 -3.07 -4.61
N SER A 75 -0.16 -2.33 -3.49
CA SER A 75 -0.24 -2.91 -2.15
C SER A 75 -1.56 -3.68 -1.96
N PHE A 76 -2.66 -3.13 -2.45
CA PHE A 76 -3.95 -3.81 -2.40
C PHE A 76 -3.92 -5.13 -3.20
N GLY A 77 -3.28 -5.13 -4.36
CA GLY A 77 -3.10 -6.34 -5.17
C GLY A 77 -2.31 -7.40 -4.42
N VAL A 78 -1.25 -7.02 -3.72
CA VAL A 78 -0.47 -7.95 -2.88
C VAL A 78 -1.33 -8.52 -1.77
N CYS A 79 -2.18 -7.69 -1.13
CA CYS A 79 -3.13 -8.15 -0.12
C CYS A 79 -4.07 -9.21 -0.68
N LEU A 80 -4.65 -8.98 -1.86
CA LEU A 80 -5.52 -9.95 -2.51
C LEU A 80 -4.79 -11.26 -2.79
N TYR A 81 -3.55 -11.18 -3.22
CA TYR A 81 -2.73 -12.36 -3.46
C TYR A 81 -2.58 -13.19 -2.17
N THR A 82 -2.27 -12.54 -1.05
CA THR A 82 -2.11 -13.24 0.22
C THR A 82 -3.41 -13.91 0.68
N TYR A 83 -4.56 -13.29 0.45
CA TYR A 83 -5.85 -13.90 0.80
C TYR A 83 -6.15 -15.13 -0.06
N VAL A 84 -5.82 -15.08 -1.35
CA VAL A 84 -6.07 -16.19 -2.27
C VAL A 84 -5.12 -17.36 -2.01
N TYR A 85 -3.88 -17.09 -1.67
CA TYR A 85 -2.83 -18.10 -1.52
C TYR A 85 -2.46 -18.38 -0.07
N ASP A 86 -3.42 -18.22 0.84
CA ASP A 86 -3.33 -18.66 2.24
C ASP A 86 -2.12 -18.05 2.98
N GLY A 87 -1.98 -16.74 2.85
CA GLY A 87 -0.95 -15.97 3.54
C GLY A 87 0.41 -15.92 2.86
N LYS A 88 0.55 -16.55 1.71
CA LYS A 88 1.82 -16.52 0.97
C LYS A 88 2.01 -15.18 0.28
N LEU A 89 3.25 -14.71 0.24
CA LEU A 89 3.61 -13.45 -0.42
C LEU A 89 4.05 -13.71 -1.87
N PRO A 90 3.66 -12.85 -2.82
CA PRO A 90 4.15 -12.96 -4.20
C PRO A 90 5.62 -12.58 -4.33
N PHE A 91 6.07 -11.62 -3.50
CA PHE A 91 7.45 -11.16 -3.48
C PHE A 91 7.95 -11.18 -2.04
N TYR A 92 9.08 -11.83 -1.78
CA TYR A 92 9.65 -11.89 -0.45
C TYR A 92 11.17 -12.06 -0.54
N GLY A 93 11.84 -11.71 0.55
CA GLY A 93 13.28 -11.83 0.65
C GLY A 93 13.72 -11.53 2.06
N GLN A 94 15.00 -11.76 2.36
CA GLN A 94 15.57 -11.49 3.68
C GLN A 94 15.85 -10.01 3.90
N SER A 95 15.91 -9.23 2.82
CA SER A 95 16.13 -7.80 2.87
C SER A 95 15.31 -7.12 1.79
N GLU A 96 15.19 -5.80 1.89
CA GLU A 96 14.51 -4.98 0.90
C GLU A 96 15.12 -5.13 -0.50
N LEU A 97 16.43 -5.35 -0.57
CA LEU A 97 17.12 -5.53 -1.85
C LEU A 97 16.73 -6.81 -2.58
N GLU A 98 16.25 -7.83 -1.86
CA GLU A 98 15.82 -9.11 -2.43
C GLU A 98 14.36 -9.09 -2.89
N ILE A 99 13.62 -8.09 -2.48
CA ILE A 99 12.21 -7.95 -2.80
C ILE A 99 12.02 -7.15 -4.09
#